data_fff4cb15733386d0fdb2de3476782a66
#
_entry.id   fff4cb15733386d0fdb2de3476782a66
#
_cell.length_a   1.000
_cell.length_b   1.000
_cell.length_c   1.000
_cell.angle_alpha   90.00
_cell.angle_beta   90.00
_cell.angle_gamma   90.00
#
_symmetry.space_group_name_H-M   'P 1'
#
loop_
_entity.id
_entity.type
_entity.pdbx_description
1 polymer ?
#
loop_
_entity_poly.entity_id
_entity_poly.type
_entity_poly.pdbx_seq_one_letter_code
_entity_poly.pdbx_strand_id
1 'polypeptide(L)'
;MTEVLHPLHCEAQPPRQFTYPFCYEPHPLCIAAAKEVQRYIEESGVWAEEKGPGKMFGVLCVRVSEKGKVKSEKGKEKSEKYEEGEKEQIGFLAAYSGLLAGRNDWDYFVPPVFDAQQPDGYFKTEERAISSINKEIEAILKSDTYITQRSLYESTKQTVDLALLQMRCRVAEAKRKRDTRRREAEHDGRPLTVEEQAEMVHESQHLKAEQRRLKQQCSTMLEELHRPVVEHEERVATLRRQRREKSDALQQWLFRQYRMLNANGEERDLIDIFDKTINAMPPAGSGDCCAPKLLQYAYANGLEPVCMAEFWWGDSPKQEIRHHLHYYPACRSKCLPILTHMLCGLDVEPN
;
A
#
# COMPACT_ATOMS: atom_id res chain seq x y z
N MET A 1 -10.89 31.63 18.89
CA MET A 1 -10.40 31.22 17.58
C MET A 1 -9.70 29.89 17.78
N THR A 2 -9.90 28.95 16.93
CA THR A 2 -9.16 27.69 16.98
C THR A 2 -7.70 27.98 16.61
N GLU A 3 -6.73 27.36 17.28
CA GLU A 3 -5.28 27.63 17.12
C GLU A 3 -4.76 27.49 15.69
N VAL A 4 -5.46 26.75 14.84
CA VAL A 4 -5.09 26.47 13.43
C VAL A 4 -5.76 27.40 12.40
N LEU A 5 -6.60 28.35 12.82
CA LEU A 5 -7.17 29.35 11.94
C LEU A 5 -6.30 30.62 11.98
N HIS A 6 -5.64 30.89 10.88
CA HIS A 6 -4.70 32.01 10.76
C HIS A 6 -5.35 33.22 10.12
N PRO A 7 -5.05 34.46 10.59
CA PRO A 7 -5.49 35.69 9.94
C PRO A 7 -4.82 35.80 8.55
N LEU A 8 -5.57 36.31 7.57
CA LEU A 8 -5.04 36.60 6.24
C LEU A 8 -5.12 38.12 5.96
N HIS A 9 -3.98 38.72 5.70
CA HIS A 9 -3.88 40.12 5.31
C HIS A 9 -3.65 40.18 3.79
N CYS A 10 -4.73 40.33 3.03
CA CYS A 10 -4.69 40.46 1.59
C CYS A 10 -5.85 41.34 1.11
N GLU A 11 -5.58 42.26 0.16
CA GLU A 11 -6.58 43.18 -0.40
C GLU A 11 -7.41 42.55 -1.53
N ALA A 12 -7.06 41.36 -1.97
CA ALA A 12 -7.78 40.66 -3.05
C ALA A 12 -9.22 40.33 -2.61
N GLN A 13 -10.16 40.58 -3.51
CA GLN A 13 -11.57 40.24 -3.26
C GLN A 13 -11.75 38.73 -3.34
N PRO A 14 -12.58 38.11 -2.48
CA PRO A 14 -12.88 36.69 -2.58
C PRO A 14 -13.57 36.35 -3.90
N PRO A 15 -13.30 35.15 -4.47
CA PRO A 15 -13.99 34.71 -5.67
C PRO A 15 -15.47 34.49 -5.40
N ARG A 16 -16.29 34.54 -6.45
CA ARG A 16 -17.74 34.32 -6.33
C ARG A 16 -18.10 32.86 -6.09
N GLN A 17 -17.30 31.94 -6.64
CA GLN A 17 -17.45 30.51 -6.53
C GLN A 17 -16.16 29.90 -5.97
N PHE A 18 -16.27 28.75 -5.34
CA PHE A 18 -15.11 28.02 -4.84
C PHE A 18 -14.23 27.55 -6.00
N THR A 19 -12.92 27.71 -5.91
CA THR A 19 -11.96 27.29 -6.95
C THR A 19 -12.06 25.78 -7.22
N TYR A 20 -12.11 25.39 -8.53
CA TYR A 20 -12.18 23.98 -8.89
C TYR A 20 -10.84 23.26 -8.62
N PRO A 21 -10.77 22.24 -7.74
CA PRO A 21 -9.49 21.75 -7.21
C PRO A 21 -8.61 20.99 -8.22
N PHE A 22 -9.14 20.60 -9.38
CA PHE A 22 -8.44 19.75 -10.36
C PHE A 22 -7.93 20.50 -11.59
N CYS A 23 -8.24 21.75 -11.75
CA CYS A 23 -7.76 22.61 -12.84
C CYS A 23 -7.97 24.05 -12.43
N TYR A 24 -6.94 24.73 -11.94
CA TYR A 24 -7.06 26.11 -11.47
C TYR A 24 -5.75 26.86 -11.60
N GLU A 25 -5.87 28.18 -11.69
CA GLU A 25 -4.79 29.10 -11.35
C GLU A 25 -5.00 29.53 -9.89
N PRO A 26 -3.96 29.55 -9.04
CA PRO A 26 -4.11 29.88 -7.64
C PRO A 26 -4.67 31.31 -7.47
N HIS A 27 -5.78 31.42 -6.73
CA HIS A 27 -6.36 32.72 -6.42
C HIS A 27 -5.36 33.58 -5.59
N PRO A 28 -5.30 34.92 -5.75
CA PRO A 28 -4.39 35.78 -4.99
C PRO A 28 -4.46 35.62 -3.46
N LEU A 29 -5.64 35.33 -2.91
CA LEU A 29 -5.79 34.97 -1.48
C LEU A 29 -5.03 33.71 -1.12
N CYS A 30 -5.11 32.67 -1.96
CA CYS A 30 -4.36 31.42 -1.74
C CYS A 30 -2.85 31.62 -1.88
N ILE A 31 -2.42 32.48 -2.81
CA ILE A 31 -0.99 32.83 -2.96
C ILE A 31 -0.48 33.54 -1.70
N ALA A 32 -1.25 34.48 -1.15
CA ALA A 32 -0.90 35.16 0.09
C ALA A 32 -0.84 34.17 1.28
N ALA A 33 -1.86 33.32 1.44
CA ALA A 33 -1.89 32.28 2.47
C ALA A 33 -0.72 31.27 2.32
N ALA A 34 -0.41 30.85 1.11
CA ALA A 34 0.71 29.92 0.85
C ALA A 34 2.05 30.56 1.25
N LYS A 35 2.27 31.85 1.02
CA LYS A 35 3.48 32.56 1.44
C LYS A 35 3.64 32.57 2.97
N GLU A 36 2.54 32.72 3.71
CA GLU A 36 2.56 32.63 5.17
C GLU A 36 2.97 31.21 5.64
N VAL A 37 2.43 30.16 5.00
CA VAL A 37 2.82 28.77 5.28
C VAL A 37 4.29 28.53 4.94
N GLN A 38 4.76 29.03 3.80
CA GLN A 38 6.17 28.93 3.37
C GLN A 38 7.10 29.57 4.40
N ARG A 39 6.77 30.80 4.84
CA ARG A 39 7.52 31.48 5.89
C ARG A 39 7.52 30.68 7.20
N TYR A 40 6.37 30.14 7.63
CA TYR A 40 6.31 29.27 8.80
C TYR A 40 7.22 28.05 8.69
N ILE A 41 7.24 27.37 7.53
CA ILE A 41 8.09 26.20 7.31
C ILE A 41 9.58 26.57 7.45
N GLU A 42 9.99 27.72 6.91
CA GLU A 42 11.35 28.23 7.00
C GLU A 42 11.75 28.61 8.44
N GLU A 43 10.90 29.35 9.14
CA GLU A 43 11.19 29.91 10.47
C GLU A 43 11.08 28.88 11.59
N SER A 44 10.13 27.94 11.51
CA SER A 44 9.88 26.94 12.57
C SER A 44 10.90 25.80 12.59
N GLY A 45 11.65 25.59 11.52
CA GLY A 45 12.57 24.48 11.38
C GLY A 45 11.89 23.11 11.22
N VAL A 46 10.57 23.05 11.09
CA VAL A 46 9.80 21.78 10.94
C VAL A 46 10.28 20.95 9.76
N TRP A 47 10.78 21.59 8.71
CA TRP A 47 11.32 20.91 7.52
C TRP A 47 12.67 20.25 7.77
N ALA A 48 13.47 20.70 8.71
CA ALA A 48 14.79 20.16 9.00
C ALA A 48 14.73 18.69 9.49
N GLU A 49 13.61 18.27 10.05
CA GLU A 49 13.36 16.90 10.52
C GLU A 49 12.77 15.98 9.45
N GLU A 50 12.31 16.53 8.31
CA GLU A 50 11.71 15.75 7.23
C GLU A 50 12.80 15.00 6.43
N LYS A 51 12.62 13.68 6.27
CA LYS A 51 13.58 12.81 5.57
C LYS A 51 13.18 12.53 4.11
N GLY A 52 12.00 12.97 3.70
CA GLY A 52 11.50 12.79 2.35
C GLY A 52 12.08 13.81 1.37
N PRO A 53 12.01 13.55 0.05
CA PRO A 53 12.49 14.49 -0.95
C PRO A 53 11.66 15.79 -1.00
N GLY A 54 10.37 15.70 -0.77
CA GLY A 54 9.46 16.83 -0.78
C GLY A 54 8.05 16.42 -0.35
N LYS A 55 7.19 17.43 -0.17
CA LYS A 55 5.85 17.23 0.34
C LYS A 55 4.87 18.26 -0.22
N MET A 56 3.61 17.83 -0.39
CA MET A 56 2.52 18.73 -0.73
C MET A 56 2.02 19.44 0.53
N PHE A 57 1.93 20.75 0.48
CA PHE A 57 1.22 21.60 1.42
C PHE A 57 0.00 22.22 0.76
N GLY A 58 -1.02 22.51 1.55
CA GLY A 58 -2.24 23.10 1.06
C GLY A 58 -2.73 24.23 1.96
N VAL A 59 -3.44 25.17 1.38
CA VAL A 59 -4.13 26.26 2.06
C VAL A 59 -5.58 26.30 1.63
N LEU A 60 -6.46 26.63 2.58
CA LEU A 60 -7.89 26.89 2.35
C LEU A 60 -8.23 28.22 2.96
N CYS A 61 -8.57 29.21 2.15
CA CYS A 61 -9.13 30.45 2.63
C CYS A 61 -10.59 30.24 3.02
N VAL A 62 -10.97 30.78 4.18
CA VAL A 62 -12.32 30.63 4.76
C VAL A 62 -12.86 31.97 5.24
N ARG A 63 -14.20 32.14 5.19
CA ARG A 63 -14.89 33.27 5.84
C ARG A 63 -15.03 32.97 7.31
N VAL A 64 -14.67 33.97 8.13
CA VAL A 64 -14.82 33.92 9.58
C VAL A 64 -16.01 34.80 9.94
N SER A 65 -17.13 34.19 10.33
CA SER A 65 -18.27 34.93 10.89
C SER A 65 -17.99 35.26 12.35
N GLU A 66 -18.20 36.52 12.78
CA GLU A 66 -18.07 36.90 14.18
C GLU A 66 -19.06 36.20 15.13
N LYS A 67 -20.05 35.49 14.61
CA LYS A 67 -20.99 34.66 15.38
C LYS A 67 -20.48 33.25 15.59
N GLY A 68 -19.39 33.09 16.33
CA GLY A 68 -18.97 31.81 16.92
C GLY A 68 -19.96 31.34 17.98
N LYS A 69 -21.14 30.82 17.60
CA LYS A 69 -21.98 29.93 18.42
C LYS A 69 -22.69 28.92 17.53
N VAL A 70 -22.36 27.68 17.77
CA VAL A 70 -23.05 26.50 17.30
C VAL A 70 -24.57 26.69 17.36
N LYS A 71 -25.24 26.63 16.20
CA LYS A 71 -26.67 26.34 16.14
C LYS A 71 -26.88 24.90 15.80
N SER A 72 -26.98 24.04 16.82
CA SER A 72 -27.87 22.89 16.73
C SER A 72 -29.26 23.39 17.06
N GLU A 73 -30.16 23.35 16.12
CA GLU A 73 -31.57 22.95 16.16
C GLU A 73 -32.39 23.59 15.05
N LYS A 74 -32.96 22.71 14.24
CA LYS A 74 -34.23 22.79 13.50
C LYS A 74 -34.80 24.12 13.05
N GLY A 75 -34.77 24.32 11.74
CA GLY A 75 -35.88 24.78 10.92
C GLY A 75 -36.61 26.06 11.31
N LYS A 76 -36.29 27.14 10.58
CA LYS A 76 -37.30 28.05 9.96
C LYS A 76 -36.55 29.14 9.20
N GLU A 77 -36.89 29.24 7.92
CA GLU A 77 -36.52 30.38 7.05
C GLU A 77 -36.92 31.71 7.71
N LYS A 78 -35.97 32.60 7.87
CA LYS A 78 -36.20 34.05 7.86
C LYS A 78 -35.06 34.70 7.12
N SER A 79 -35.39 35.29 6.00
CA SER A 79 -34.58 36.27 5.28
C SER A 79 -34.29 37.45 6.22
N GLU A 80 -33.09 37.50 6.79
CA GLU A 80 -32.60 38.69 7.46
C GLU A 80 -31.77 39.51 6.47
N LYS A 81 -32.19 40.78 6.33
CA LYS A 81 -31.47 41.80 5.57
C LYS A 81 -30.06 41.93 6.15
N TYR A 82 -29.07 41.79 5.31
CA TYR A 82 -27.69 42.14 5.63
C TYR A 82 -27.61 43.68 5.80
N GLU A 83 -27.18 44.14 6.96
CA GLU A 83 -26.76 45.52 7.15
C GLU A 83 -25.39 45.71 6.46
N GLU A 84 -25.32 46.67 5.53
CA GLU A 84 -24.07 47.13 4.92
C GLU A 84 -23.13 47.67 6.00
N GLY A 85 -22.08 46.93 6.37
CA GLY A 85 -21.05 47.44 7.28
C GLY A 85 -20.12 46.44 7.96
N GLU A 86 -20.45 45.13 8.00
CA GLU A 86 -19.54 44.17 8.61
C GLU A 86 -18.45 43.78 7.58
N LYS A 87 -17.19 44.12 7.84
CA LYS A 87 -16.04 43.64 7.07
C LYS A 87 -15.95 42.12 7.28
N GLU A 88 -16.30 41.38 6.26
CA GLU A 88 -16.05 39.93 6.24
C GLU A 88 -14.56 39.68 6.45
N GLN A 89 -14.21 39.01 7.53
CA GLN A 89 -12.83 38.67 7.82
C GLN A 89 -12.49 37.34 7.15
N ILE A 90 -11.52 37.35 6.23
CA ILE A 90 -10.98 36.16 5.61
C ILE A 90 -9.80 35.67 6.44
N GLY A 91 -9.85 34.42 6.85
CA GLY A 91 -8.72 33.66 7.42
C GLY A 91 -8.30 32.54 6.52
N PHE A 92 -7.29 31.79 6.93
CA PHE A 92 -6.89 30.56 6.22
C PHE A 92 -6.56 29.41 7.16
N LEU A 93 -6.73 28.21 6.64
CA LEU A 93 -6.30 26.95 7.22
C LEU A 93 -5.12 26.41 6.39
N ALA A 94 -4.19 25.71 7.06
CA ALA A 94 -3.05 25.08 6.43
C ALA A 94 -3.03 23.57 6.67
N ALA A 95 -2.55 22.79 5.70
CA ALA A 95 -2.37 21.34 5.81
C ALA A 95 -1.12 20.86 5.08
N TYR A 96 -0.68 19.67 5.42
CA TYR A 96 0.34 18.90 4.68
C TYR A 96 -0.16 17.49 4.37
N SER A 97 0.35 16.89 3.29
CA SER A 97 -0.02 15.53 2.89
C SER A 97 0.66 14.47 3.75
N GLY A 98 -0.10 13.47 4.22
CA GLY A 98 0.42 12.37 5.05
C GLY A 98 1.00 12.85 6.39
N LEU A 99 2.18 12.34 6.75
CA LEU A 99 2.94 12.74 7.95
C LEU A 99 4.01 13.76 7.57
N LEU A 100 4.30 14.72 8.43
CA LEU A 100 5.41 15.66 8.31
C LEU A 100 6.42 15.36 9.42
N ALA A 101 7.65 15.03 9.07
CA ALA A 101 8.68 14.56 9.98
C ALA A 101 8.22 13.38 10.87
N GLY A 102 7.42 12.47 10.29
CA GLY A 102 6.86 11.31 11.00
C GLY A 102 5.68 11.61 11.93
N ARG A 103 5.20 12.85 11.99
CA ARG A 103 4.11 13.32 12.86
C ARG A 103 2.92 13.84 12.05
N ASN A 104 1.73 13.86 12.67
CA ASN A 104 0.49 14.38 12.10
C ASN A 104 -0.18 15.44 13.01
N ASP A 105 0.52 15.93 14.04
CA ASP A 105 0.02 16.74 15.14
C ASP A 105 0.78 18.07 15.32
N TRP A 106 1.18 18.72 14.23
CA TRP A 106 1.80 20.03 14.26
C TRP A 106 0.73 21.12 14.45
N ASP A 107 0.86 21.94 15.49
CA ASP A 107 -0.15 22.94 15.95
C ASP A 107 -0.56 23.97 14.89
N TYR A 108 0.34 24.30 13.95
CA TYR A 108 0.05 25.25 12.87
C TYR A 108 -0.92 24.69 11.81
N PHE A 109 -1.02 23.38 11.69
CA PHE A 109 -1.75 22.71 10.62
C PHE A 109 -3.03 22.06 11.14
N VAL A 110 -4.05 21.95 10.29
CA VAL A 110 -5.26 21.20 10.64
C VAL A 110 -4.91 19.74 10.94
N PRO A 111 -5.60 19.14 11.92
CA PRO A 111 -5.40 17.73 12.24
C PRO A 111 -5.79 16.81 11.07
N PRO A 112 -5.34 15.55 11.07
CA PRO A 112 -5.81 14.56 10.12
C PRO A 112 -7.32 14.30 10.28
N VAL A 113 -7.98 13.82 9.22
CA VAL A 113 -9.40 13.41 9.28
C VAL A 113 -9.59 12.31 10.33
N PHE A 114 -8.65 11.41 10.39
CA PHE A 114 -8.56 10.36 11.41
C PHE A 114 -7.11 10.21 11.88
N ASP A 115 -6.88 10.21 13.19
CA ASP A 115 -5.54 10.02 13.77
C ASP A 115 -5.22 8.53 13.94
N ALA A 116 -4.56 7.96 12.92
CA ALA A 116 -4.04 6.60 12.95
C ALA A 116 -2.72 6.45 13.75
N GLN A 117 -2.11 7.57 14.22
CA GLN A 117 -0.82 7.54 14.91
C GLN A 117 -0.92 7.41 16.43
N GLN A 118 -2.13 7.35 16.98
CA GLN A 118 -2.34 7.16 18.42
C GLN A 118 -1.59 5.90 18.92
N PRO A 119 -0.64 6.02 19.88
CA PRO A 119 0.28 4.93 20.25
C PRO A 119 -0.42 3.65 20.70
N ASP A 120 -1.55 3.77 21.41
CA ASP A 120 -2.35 2.65 21.93
C ASP A 120 -3.64 2.43 21.12
N GLY A 121 -3.77 3.11 19.97
CA GLY A 121 -4.90 2.96 19.07
C GLY A 121 -4.91 1.59 18.38
N TYR A 122 -6.09 1.20 17.91
CA TYR A 122 -6.30 -0.09 17.22
C TYR A 122 -5.36 -0.24 16.01
N PHE A 123 -5.19 0.82 15.22
CA PHE A 123 -4.28 0.79 14.05
C PHE A 123 -2.85 0.41 14.45
N LYS A 124 -2.28 1.10 15.44
CA LYS A 124 -0.90 0.83 15.91
C LYS A 124 -0.75 -0.54 16.57
N THR A 125 -1.77 -1.03 17.21
CA THR A 125 -1.79 -2.36 17.81
C THR A 125 -1.75 -3.45 16.73
N GLU A 126 -2.61 -3.36 15.71
CA GLU A 126 -2.61 -4.30 14.60
C GLU A 126 -1.37 -4.19 13.70
N GLU A 127 -0.85 -2.97 13.48
CA GLU A 127 0.42 -2.75 12.77
C GLU A 127 1.60 -3.46 13.48
N ARG A 128 1.66 -3.40 14.81
CA ARG A 128 2.65 -4.15 15.62
C ARG A 128 2.46 -5.66 15.48
N ALA A 129 1.22 -6.15 15.49
CA ALA A 129 0.94 -7.57 15.30
C ALA A 129 1.38 -8.06 13.90
N ILE A 130 1.08 -7.30 12.85
CA ILE A 130 1.52 -7.58 11.47
C ILE A 130 3.06 -7.58 11.38
N SER A 131 3.71 -6.60 12.02
CA SER A 131 5.17 -6.51 12.07
C SER A 131 5.81 -7.70 12.81
N SER A 132 5.17 -8.20 13.87
CA SER A 132 5.61 -9.41 14.58
C SER A 132 5.56 -10.65 13.69
N ILE A 133 4.49 -10.81 12.90
CA ILE A 133 4.39 -11.92 11.91
C ILE A 133 5.51 -11.82 10.86
N ASN A 134 5.82 -10.62 10.36
CA ASN A 134 6.93 -10.43 9.42
C ASN A 134 8.28 -10.84 10.04
N LYS A 135 8.53 -10.49 11.29
CA LYS A 135 9.75 -10.89 12.02
C LYS A 135 9.83 -12.41 12.20
N GLU A 136 8.70 -13.09 12.50
CA GLU A 136 8.64 -14.55 12.61
C GLU A 136 8.95 -15.23 11.27
N ILE A 137 8.37 -14.76 10.17
CA ILE A 137 8.68 -15.25 8.82
C ILE A 137 10.17 -15.11 8.52
N GLU A 138 10.73 -13.95 8.79
CA GLU A 138 12.14 -13.68 8.55
C GLU A 138 13.06 -14.56 9.42
N ALA A 139 12.71 -14.75 10.68
CA ALA A 139 13.43 -15.63 11.60
C ALA A 139 13.46 -17.09 11.10
N ILE A 140 12.33 -17.62 10.61
CA ILE A 140 12.27 -18.98 10.03
C ILE A 140 13.17 -19.07 8.79
N LEU A 141 13.03 -18.14 7.85
CA LEU A 141 13.75 -18.18 6.57
C LEU A 141 15.28 -17.96 6.73
N LYS A 142 15.70 -17.28 7.79
CA LYS A 142 17.11 -17.03 8.11
C LYS A 142 17.68 -18.01 9.13
N SER A 143 16.88 -18.94 9.67
CA SER A 143 17.36 -19.90 10.66
C SER A 143 18.40 -20.86 10.06
N ASP A 144 19.48 -21.10 10.77
CA ASP A 144 20.53 -22.05 10.38
C ASP A 144 19.94 -23.44 10.14
N THR A 145 18.94 -23.82 10.92
CA THR A 145 18.24 -25.11 10.77
C THR A 145 17.59 -25.24 9.42
N TYR A 146 16.77 -24.25 9.01
CA TYR A 146 16.10 -24.29 7.70
C TYR A 146 17.09 -24.24 6.53
N ILE A 147 18.09 -23.36 6.62
CA ILE A 147 19.11 -23.20 5.57
C ILE A 147 19.89 -24.50 5.38
N THR A 148 20.32 -25.11 6.49
CA THR A 148 21.11 -26.38 6.47
C THR A 148 20.26 -27.54 5.94
N GLN A 149 19.02 -27.71 6.42
CA GLN A 149 18.12 -28.76 5.96
C GLN A 149 17.81 -28.64 4.48
N ARG A 150 17.50 -27.43 4.02
CA ARG A 150 17.23 -27.15 2.62
C ARG A 150 18.45 -27.43 1.72
N SER A 151 19.63 -26.97 2.15
CA SER A 151 20.88 -27.21 1.41
C SER A 151 21.21 -28.71 1.34
N LEU A 152 21.02 -29.45 2.44
CA LEU A 152 21.22 -30.90 2.48
C LEU A 152 20.25 -31.64 1.53
N TYR A 153 18.97 -31.28 1.56
CA TYR A 153 17.97 -31.83 0.66
C TYR A 153 18.32 -31.60 -0.80
N GLU A 154 18.64 -30.35 -1.19
CA GLU A 154 18.97 -30.00 -2.58
C GLU A 154 20.24 -30.71 -3.07
N SER A 155 21.31 -30.78 -2.27
CA SER A 155 22.55 -31.48 -2.62
C SER A 155 22.35 -33.00 -2.74
N THR A 156 21.57 -33.57 -1.82
CA THR A 156 21.22 -34.99 -1.86
C THR A 156 20.36 -35.31 -3.09
N LYS A 157 19.40 -34.48 -3.41
CA LYS A 157 18.56 -34.64 -4.62
C LYS A 157 19.38 -34.64 -5.88
N GLN A 158 20.35 -33.72 -6.03
CA GLN A 158 21.28 -33.75 -7.18
C GLN A 158 22.08 -35.04 -7.26
N THR A 159 22.57 -35.54 -6.12
CA THR A 159 23.31 -36.83 -6.07
C THR A 159 22.43 -38.00 -6.43
N VAL A 160 21.21 -38.04 -5.96
CA VAL A 160 20.20 -39.07 -6.28
C VAL A 160 19.85 -39.04 -7.76
N ASP A 161 19.60 -37.87 -8.33
CA ASP A 161 19.27 -37.74 -9.76
C ASP A 161 20.41 -38.27 -10.64
N LEU A 162 21.67 -38.01 -10.28
CA LEU A 162 22.84 -38.55 -10.97
C LEU A 162 22.92 -40.07 -10.84
N ALA A 163 22.74 -40.61 -9.64
CA ALA A 163 22.77 -42.06 -9.40
C ALA A 163 21.67 -42.80 -10.20
N LEU A 164 20.45 -42.25 -10.22
CA LEU A 164 19.36 -42.82 -11.00
C LEU A 164 19.61 -42.73 -12.51
N LEU A 165 20.23 -41.65 -12.98
CA LEU A 165 20.65 -41.52 -14.39
C LEU A 165 21.70 -42.57 -14.74
N GLN A 166 22.76 -42.74 -13.95
CA GLN A 166 23.80 -43.73 -14.13
C GLN A 166 23.21 -45.17 -14.19
N MET A 167 22.28 -45.47 -13.28
CA MET A 167 21.60 -46.77 -13.28
C MET A 167 20.75 -47.01 -14.55
N ARG A 168 20.03 -45.97 -15.03
CA ARG A 168 19.29 -46.04 -16.31
C ARG A 168 20.24 -46.32 -17.50
N CYS A 169 21.38 -45.61 -17.54
CA CYS A 169 22.39 -45.83 -18.59
C CYS A 169 22.94 -47.28 -18.54
N ARG A 170 23.25 -47.80 -17.35
CA ARG A 170 23.73 -49.19 -17.16
C ARG A 170 22.71 -50.21 -17.63
N VAL A 171 21.42 -50.04 -17.29
CA VAL A 171 20.34 -50.93 -17.79
C VAL A 171 20.20 -50.87 -19.29
N ALA A 172 20.26 -49.66 -19.89
CA ALA A 172 20.15 -49.48 -21.33
C ALA A 172 21.35 -50.09 -22.08
N GLU A 173 22.58 -49.93 -21.58
CA GLU A 173 23.78 -50.51 -22.15
C GLU A 173 23.74 -52.03 -22.09
N ALA A 174 23.39 -52.62 -20.96
CA ALA A 174 23.25 -54.06 -20.83
C ALA A 174 22.16 -54.62 -21.77
N LYS A 175 21.05 -53.88 -21.96
CA LYS A 175 20.05 -54.26 -22.96
C LYS A 175 20.63 -54.26 -24.39
N ARG A 176 21.36 -53.19 -24.78
CA ARG A 176 21.99 -53.11 -26.10
C ARG A 176 22.97 -54.28 -26.33
N LYS A 177 23.81 -54.61 -25.35
CA LYS A 177 24.75 -55.74 -25.43
C LYS A 177 24.02 -57.06 -25.68
N ARG A 178 22.91 -57.29 -24.95
CA ARG A 178 22.08 -58.51 -25.17
C ARG A 178 21.43 -58.57 -26.56
N ASP A 179 20.93 -57.39 -27.02
CA ASP A 179 20.28 -57.28 -28.34
C ASP A 179 21.32 -57.47 -29.47
N THR A 180 22.54 -56.95 -29.32
CA THR A 180 23.65 -57.20 -30.26
C THR A 180 24.05 -58.68 -30.29
N ARG A 181 24.25 -59.32 -29.12
CA ARG A 181 24.58 -60.74 -29.04
C ARG A 181 23.52 -61.63 -29.69
N ARG A 182 22.24 -61.28 -29.59
CA ARG A 182 21.15 -62.02 -30.29
C ARG A 182 21.27 -61.91 -31.82
N ARG A 183 21.53 -60.68 -32.31
CA ARG A 183 21.67 -60.45 -33.77
C ARG A 183 22.89 -61.09 -34.34
N GLU A 184 24.01 -61.10 -33.66
CA GLU A 184 25.24 -61.82 -34.08
C GLU A 184 25.03 -63.30 -34.13
N ALA A 185 24.38 -63.88 -33.12
CA ALA A 185 24.03 -65.29 -33.11
C ALA A 185 23.09 -65.72 -34.27
N GLU A 186 22.14 -64.83 -34.61
CA GLU A 186 21.22 -65.02 -35.73
C GLU A 186 21.95 -64.90 -37.09
N HIS A 187 22.84 -63.93 -37.24
CA HIS A 187 23.62 -63.65 -38.43
C HIS A 187 24.61 -64.82 -38.74
N ASP A 188 25.23 -65.31 -37.69
CA ASP A 188 26.23 -66.40 -37.81
C ASP A 188 25.61 -67.82 -37.93
N GLY A 189 24.28 -67.92 -37.97
CA GLY A 189 23.54 -69.18 -38.03
C GLY A 189 23.73 -70.06 -36.82
N ARG A 190 24.26 -69.55 -35.72
CA ARG A 190 24.48 -70.24 -34.44
C ARG A 190 23.46 -69.80 -33.43
N PRO A 191 22.35 -70.45 -33.18
CA PRO A 191 21.39 -70.12 -32.19
C PRO A 191 21.99 -70.08 -30.77
N LEU A 192 21.58 -69.14 -29.91
CA LEU A 192 22.01 -69.06 -28.52
C LEU A 192 21.59 -70.32 -27.76
N THR A 193 22.47 -70.85 -26.94
CA THR A 193 22.16 -72.04 -26.10
C THR A 193 21.13 -71.69 -25.03
N VAL A 194 20.53 -72.71 -24.43
CA VAL A 194 19.55 -72.51 -23.32
C VAL A 194 20.20 -71.80 -22.13
N GLU A 195 21.45 -72.12 -21.82
CA GLU A 195 22.26 -71.52 -20.77
C GLU A 195 22.55 -70.08 -21.07
N GLU A 196 22.96 -69.69 -22.27
CA GLU A 196 23.23 -68.33 -22.71
C GLU A 196 21.96 -67.43 -22.62
N GLN A 197 20.79 -67.96 -23.02
CA GLN A 197 19.51 -67.30 -22.89
C GLN A 197 19.12 -67.15 -21.44
N ALA A 198 19.31 -68.15 -20.59
CA ALA A 198 19.02 -68.05 -19.15
C ALA A 198 19.91 -67.03 -18.44
N GLU A 199 21.20 -66.93 -18.77
CA GLU A 199 22.09 -65.88 -18.27
C GLU A 199 21.61 -64.46 -18.62
N MET A 200 21.23 -64.24 -19.88
CA MET A 200 20.71 -62.93 -20.33
C MET A 200 19.42 -62.56 -19.64
N VAL A 201 18.53 -63.52 -19.35
CA VAL A 201 17.28 -63.24 -18.57
C VAL A 201 17.62 -62.99 -17.15
N HIS A 202 18.51 -63.73 -16.50
CA HIS A 202 18.94 -63.51 -15.12
C HIS A 202 19.59 -62.16 -14.96
N GLU A 203 20.51 -61.72 -15.85
CA GLU A 203 21.12 -60.39 -15.84
C GLU A 203 20.04 -59.30 -15.94
N SER A 204 19.07 -59.43 -16.85
CA SER A 204 17.98 -58.51 -17.04
C SER A 204 17.12 -58.37 -15.79
N GLN A 205 16.77 -59.48 -15.14
CA GLN A 205 15.98 -59.49 -13.91
C GLN A 205 16.75 -58.89 -12.76
N HIS A 206 18.04 -59.19 -12.60
CA HIS A 206 18.91 -58.64 -11.57
C HIS A 206 19.04 -57.14 -11.70
N LEU A 207 19.35 -56.60 -12.88
CA LEU A 207 19.47 -55.16 -13.12
C LEU A 207 18.17 -54.43 -12.89
N LYS A 208 17.02 -55.00 -13.27
CA LYS A 208 15.70 -54.40 -12.98
C LYS A 208 15.40 -54.40 -11.48
N ALA A 209 15.76 -55.44 -10.75
CA ALA A 209 15.59 -55.53 -9.32
C ALA A 209 16.48 -54.50 -8.59
N GLU A 210 17.75 -54.38 -9.00
CA GLU A 210 18.70 -53.38 -8.50
C GLU A 210 18.17 -51.95 -8.74
N GLN A 211 17.67 -51.64 -9.94
CA GLN A 211 17.09 -50.37 -10.28
C GLN A 211 15.87 -50.02 -9.39
N ARG A 212 14.99 -51.00 -9.14
CA ARG A 212 13.82 -50.81 -8.27
C ARG A 212 14.23 -50.51 -6.82
N ARG A 213 15.21 -51.29 -6.29
CA ARG A 213 15.74 -51.11 -4.93
C ARG A 213 16.35 -49.70 -4.77
N LEU A 214 17.20 -49.31 -5.73
CA LEU A 214 17.84 -48.01 -5.72
C LEU A 214 16.78 -46.88 -5.74
N LYS A 215 15.79 -46.99 -6.63
CA LYS A 215 14.71 -46.00 -6.71
C LYS A 215 13.94 -45.90 -5.40
N GLN A 216 13.61 -47.01 -4.76
CA GLN A 216 12.89 -47.05 -3.50
C GLN A 216 13.72 -46.41 -2.37
N GLN A 217 15.01 -46.79 -2.24
CA GLN A 217 15.91 -46.22 -1.23
C GLN A 217 16.07 -44.69 -1.39
N CYS A 218 16.26 -44.24 -2.62
CA CYS A 218 16.38 -42.83 -2.94
C CYS A 218 15.09 -42.06 -2.62
N SER A 219 13.92 -42.60 -2.93
CA SER A 219 12.63 -42.00 -2.62
C SER A 219 12.45 -41.80 -1.12
N THR A 220 12.65 -42.87 -0.34
CA THR A 220 12.53 -42.82 1.13
C THR A 220 13.49 -41.80 1.74
N MET A 221 14.76 -41.82 1.30
CA MET A 221 15.77 -40.86 1.81
C MET A 221 15.40 -39.42 1.47
N LEU A 222 14.94 -39.12 0.25
CA LEU A 222 14.52 -37.76 -0.13
C LEU A 222 13.27 -37.33 0.62
N GLU A 223 12.30 -38.22 0.85
CA GLU A 223 11.10 -37.93 1.62
C GLU A 223 11.45 -37.57 3.08
N GLU A 224 12.37 -38.31 3.71
CA GLU A 224 12.81 -38.00 5.08
C GLU A 224 13.51 -36.64 5.19
N LEU A 225 14.38 -36.33 4.21
CA LEU A 225 15.10 -35.04 4.18
C LEU A 225 14.19 -33.87 3.78
N HIS A 226 13.19 -34.10 2.97
CA HIS A 226 12.27 -33.05 2.51
C HIS A 226 11.23 -32.67 3.56
N ARG A 227 10.79 -33.61 4.38
CA ARG A 227 9.74 -33.40 5.39
C ARG A 227 9.99 -32.17 6.28
N PRO A 228 11.15 -31.99 6.95
CA PRO A 228 11.38 -30.83 7.79
C PRO A 228 11.44 -29.51 7.00
N VAL A 229 11.88 -29.54 5.73
CA VAL A 229 11.88 -28.38 4.84
C VAL A 229 10.43 -27.96 4.54
N VAL A 230 9.57 -28.91 4.19
CA VAL A 230 8.12 -28.69 3.94
C VAL A 230 7.43 -28.12 5.17
N GLU A 231 7.71 -28.65 6.37
CA GLU A 231 7.14 -28.15 7.62
C GLU A 231 7.44 -26.65 7.84
N HIS A 232 8.68 -26.21 7.59
CA HIS A 232 9.05 -24.80 7.64
C HIS A 232 8.35 -23.97 6.56
N GLU A 233 8.29 -24.46 5.33
CA GLU A 233 7.65 -23.76 4.20
C GLU A 233 6.14 -23.61 4.40
N GLU A 234 5.46 -24.63 4.93
CA GLU A 234 4.03 -24.59 5.28
C GLU A 234 3.76 -23.60 6.42
N ARG A 235 4.64 -23.54 7.43
CA ARG A 235 4.54 -22.53 8.49
C ARG A 235 4.67 -21.12 7.91
N VAL A 236 5.66 -20.87 7.06
CA VAL A 236 5.84 -19.58 6.37
C VAL A 236 4.62 -19.23 5.50
N ALA A 237 4.09 -20.20 4.76
CA ALA A 237 2.89 -19.99 3.93
C ALA A 237 1.68 -19.60 4.80
N THR A 238 1.51 -20.26 5.93
CA THR A 238 0.44 -19.95 6.89
C THR A 238 0.59 -18.54 7.48
N LEU A 239 1.79 -18.16 7.92
CA LEU A 239 2.08 -16.83 8.42
C LEU A 239 1.85 -15.73 7.37
N ARG A 240 2.24 -15.98 6.11
CA ARG A 240 2.00 -15.05 5.00
C ARG A 240 0.51 -14.84 4.73
N ARG A 241 -0.30 -15.89 4.84
CA ARG A 241 -1.75 -15.80 4.72
C ARG A 241 -2.33 -14.97 5.87
N GLN A 242 -2.00 -15.29 7.12
CA GLN A 242 -2.43 -14.55 8.30
C GLN A 242 -2.05 -13.05 8.22
N ARG A 243 -0.81 -12.76 7.80
CA ARG A 243 -0.36 -11.39 7.59
C ARG A 243 -1.22 -10.65 6.57
N ARG A 244 -1.53 -11.29 5.43
CA ARG A 244 -2.38 -10.70 4.38
C ARG A 244 -3.77 -10.41 4.92
N GLU A 245 -4.42 -11.40 5.53
CA GLU A 245 -5.77 -11.26 6.12
C GLU A 245 -5.84 -10.13 7.13
N LYS A 246 -4.83 -10.03 8.03
CA LYS A 246 -4.74 -8.92 8.99
C LYS A 246 -4.52 -7.57 8.31
N SER A 247 -3.64 -7.49 7.31
CA SER A 247 -3.39 -6.25 6.58
C SER A 247 -4.63 -5.78 5.83
N ASP A 248 -5.35 -6.68 5.18
CA ASP A 248 -6.57 -6.37 4.44
C ASP A 248 -7.68 -5.91 5.41
N ALA A 249 -7.84 -6.59 6.54
CA ALA A 249 -8.81 -6.23 7.57
C ALA A 249 -8.48 -4.85 8.19
N LEU A 250 -7.21 -4.60 8.50
CA LEU A 250 -6.76 -3.32 9.04
C LEU A 250 -6.98 -2.18 8.06
N GLN A 251 -6.71 -2.40 6.77
CA GLN A 251 -6.93 -1.40 5.74
C GLN A 251 -8.41 -1.08 5.56
N GLN A 252 -9.28 -2.09 5.53
CA GLN A 252 -10.73 -1.88 5.44
C GLN A 252 -11.26 -1.14 6.67
N TRP A 253 -10.80 -1.52 7.86
CA TRP A 253 -11.16 -0.82 9.09
C TRP A 253 -10.73 0.65 9.02
N LEU A 254 -9.49 0.93 8.61
CA LEU A 254 -8.95 2.29 8.49
C LEU A 254 -9.81 3.14 7.54
N PHE A 255 -10.17 2.63 6.37
CA PHE A 255 -11.00 3.36 5.40
C PHE A 255 -12.37 3.74 5.95
N ARG A 256 -12.94 2.95 6.87
CA ARG A 256 -14.20 3.27 7.55
C ARG A 256 -14.05 4.35 8.62
N GLN A 257 -12.83 4.57 9.15
CA GLN A 257 -12.57 5.65 10.09
C GLN A 257 -12.47 7.03 9.42
N TYR A 258 -12.10 7.06 8.14
CA TYR A 258 -12.06 8.30 7.36
C TYR A 258 -13.46 8.70 6.94
N ARG A 259 -14.14 9.46 7.82
CA ARG A 259 -15.51 9.95 7.60
C ARG A 259 -15.44 11.37 7.07
N MET A 260 -15.87 11.55 5.81
CA MET A 260 -15.77 12.79 5.06
C MET A 260 -17.11 13.53 5.07
N LEU A 261 -17.11 14.75 5.57
CA LEU A 261 -18.25 15.67 5.49
C LEU A 261 -18.30 16.35 4.13
N ASN A 262 -19.51 16.60 3.61
CA ASN A 262 -19.73 17.51 2.50
C ASN A 262 -20.30 18.86 2.99
N ALA A 263 -20.45 19.84 2.09
CA ALA A 263 -20.98 21.17 2.44
C ALA A 263 -22.45 21.15 2.90
N ASN A 264 -23.21 20.10 2.62
CA ASN A 264 -24.57 19.89 3.15
C ASN A 264 -24.59 19.26 4.55
N GLY A 265 -23.44 18.90 5.12
CA GLY A 265 -23.33 18.19 6.40
C GLY A 265 -23.57 16.68 6.31
N GLU A 266 -23.59 16.10 5.11
CA GLU A 266 -23.68 14.65 4.93
C GLU A 266 -22.30 14.01 5.12
N GLU A 267 -22.25 12.93 5.89
CA GLU A 267 -21.02 12.19 6.17
C GLU A 267 -21.01 10.86 5.43
N ARG A 268 -19.86 10.52 4.79
CA ARG A 268 -19.61 9.20 4.19
C ARG A 268 -18.19 8.75 4.50
N ASP A 269 -18.01 7.45 4.70
CA ASP A 269 -16.67 6.87 4.81
C ASP A 269 -16.04 6.64 3.42
N LEU A 270 -14.73 6.33 3.39
CA LEU A 270 -14.03 6.11 2.13
C LEU A 270 -14.54 4.88 1.37
N ILE A 271 -15.01 3.83 2.04
CA ILE A 271 -15.57 2.65 1.36
C ILE A 271 -16.81 3.07 0.56
N ASP A 272 -17.74 3.79 1.19
CA ASP A 272 -18.97 4.27 0.54
C ASP A 272 -18.69 5.26 -0.60
N ILE A 273 -17.66 6.11 -0.45
CA ILE A 273 -17.26 7.07 -1.49
C ILE A 273 -16.70 6.36 -2.71
N PHE A 274 -15.89 5.32 -2.51
CA PHE A 274 -15.22 4.60 -3.59
C PHE A 274 -16.03 3.45 -4.18
N ASP A 275 -17.09 2.98 -3.54
CA ASP A 275 -17.93 1.86 -4.02
C ASP A 275 -18.44 2.07 -5.46
N LYS A 276 -18.74 3.32 -5.83
CA LYS A 276 -19.20 3.71 -7.18
C LYS A 276 -18.08 3.97 -8.18
N THR A 277 -16.83 3.79 -7.80
CA THR A 277 -15.67 3.98 -8.68
C THR A 277 -15.28 2.68 -9.38
N ILE A 278 -14.54 2.78 -10.48
CA ILE A 278 -14.07 1.62 -11.26
C ILE A 278 -13.28 0.62 -10.39
N ASN A 279 -12.57 1.10 -9.39
CA ASN A 279 -11.72 0.27 -8.54
C ASN A 279 -12.44 -0.27 -7.29
N ALA A 280 -13.63 0.24 -6.96
CA ALA A 280 -14.45 -0.12 -5.79
C ALA A 280 -13.70 -0.15 -4.44
N MET A 281 -12.43 0.24 -4.40
CA MET A 281 -11.58 0.28 -3.21
C MET A 281 -10.70 1.53 -3.19
N PRO A 282 -10.61 2.21 -2.03
CA PRO A 282 -9.72 3.35 -1.88
C PRO A 282 -8.25 2.93 -2.04
N PRO A 283 -7.43 3.64 -2.82
CA PRO A 283 -5.98 3.46 -2.79
C PRO A 283 -5.39 3.79 -1.41
N ALA A 284 -4.28 3.15 -1.03
CA ALA A 284 -3.58 3.42 0.22
C ALA A 284 -3.21 4.90 0.36
N GLY A 285 -3.44 5.49 1.55
CA GLY A 285 -3.24 6.92 1.83
C GLY A 285 -4.31 7.83 1.24
N SER A 286 -5.48 7.30 0.84
CA SER A 286 -6.66 8.12 0.53
C SER A 286 -7.15 8.81 1.80
N GLY A 287 -7.52 10.09 1.69
CA GLY A 287 -7.96 10.90 2.83
C GLY A 287 -6.86 11.70 3.54
N ASP A 288 -5.58 11.34 3.35
CA ASP A 288 -4.43 12.03 3.97
C ASP A 288 -3.87 13.20 3.15
N CYS A 289 -4.46 13.52 2.01
CA CYS A 289 -4.09 14.69 1.21
C CYS A 289 -4.52 16.00 1.89
N CYS A 290 -3.95 17.13 1.46
CA CYS A 290 -4.25 18.43 2.04
C CYS A 290 -5.72 18.83 1.88
N ALA A 291 -6.27 18.75 0.67
CA ALA A 291 -7.62 19.20 0.39
C ALA A 291 -8.71 18.49 1.24
N PRO A 292 -8.74 17.16 1.39
CA PRO A 292 -9.67 16.50 2.30
C PRO A 292 -9.55 16.95 3.76
N LYS A 293 -8.32 17.10 4.29
CA LYS A 293 -8.09 17.57 5.67
C LYS A 293 -8.63 18.98 5.88
N LEU A 294 -8.34 19.89 4.94
CA LEU A 294 -8.76 21.30 4.99
C LEU A 294 -10.28 21.43 4.98
N LEU A 295 -10.95 20.78 4.01
CA LEU A 295 -12.39 20.83 3.89
C LEU A 295 -13.08 20.15 5.09
N GLN A 296 -12.58 19.00 5.55
CA GLN A 296 -13.11 18.32 6.73
C GLN A 296 -13.07 19.23 7.95
N TYR A 297 -11.93 19.88 8.18
CA TYR A 297 -11.79 20.80 9.31
C TYR A 297 -12.72 22.01 9.18
N ALA A 298 -12.81 22.59 7.99
CA ALA A 298 -13.70 23.72 7.74
C ALA A 298 -15.16 23.36 8.02
N TYR A 299 -15.67 22.28 7.48
CA TYR A 299 -17.05 21.84 7.67
C TYR A 299 -17.35 21.46 9.13
N ALA A 300 -16.44 20.74 9.78
CA ALA A 300 -16.60 20.32 11.18
C ALA A 300 -16.64 21.53 12.14
N ASN A 301 -16.04 22.66 11.76
CA ASN A 301 -16.00 23.89 12.57
C ASN A 301 -16.93 24.99 12.05
N GLY A 302 -17.80 24.71 11.07
CA GLY A 302 -18.76 25.67 10.52
C GLY A 302 -18.10 26.86 9.81
N LEU A 303 -16.89 26.66 9.27
CA LEU A 303 -16.19 27.65 8.45
C LEU A 303 -16.63 27.52 6.99
N GLU A 304 -16.83 28.63 6.30
CA GLU A 304 -17.23 28.67 4.90
C GLU A 304 -16.00 28.67 3.98
N PRO A 305 -15.77 27.63 3.15
CA PRO A 305 -14.68 27.61 2.20
C PRO A 305 -14.84 28.65 1.08
N VAL A 306 -13.75 29.37 0.77
CA VAL A 306 -13.72 30.44 -0.25
C VAL A 306 -12.89 30.03 -1.46
N CYS A 307 -11.66 29.63 -1.26
CA CYS A 307 -10.76 29.16 -2.30
C CYS A 307 -9.63 28.32 -1.68
N MET A 308 -9.03 27.43 -2.48
CA MET A 308 -7.93 26.59 -2.02
C MET A 308 -6.80 26.50 -3.05
N ALA A 309 -5.59 26.19 -2.58
CA ALA A 309 -4.47 25.84 -3.42
C ALA A 309 -3.54 24.86 -2.72
N GLU A 310 -2.85 24.04 -3.49
CA GLU A 310 -1.81 23.13 -3.02
C GLU A 310 -0.48 23.46 -3.71
N PHE A 311 0.64 23.44 -2.98
CA PHE A 311 1.98 23.70 -3.50
C PHE A 311 2.98 22.65 -3.03
N TRP A 312 4.02 22.45 -3.82
CA TRP A 312 5.09 21.52 -3.49
C TRP A 312 6.23 22.21 -2.75
N TRP A 313 6.70 21.57 -1.67
CA TRP A 313 7.88 22.02 -0.91
C TRP A 313 8.93 20.91 -0.88
N GLY A 314 10.20 21.23 -1.22
CA GLY A 314 11.35 20.33 -1.23
C GLY A 314 11.69 19.80 -2.61
N ASP A 315 12.50 18.72 -2.67
CA ASP A 315 12.98 18.12 -3.89
C ASP A 315 11.90 17.33 -4.64
N SER A 316 12.09 17.11 -5.93
CA SER A 316 11.18 16.33 -6.75
C SER A 316 11.20 14.85 -6.35
N PRO A 317 10.02 14.18 -6.22
CA PRO A 317 9.98 12.75 -6.04
C PRO A 317 10.43 12.01 -7.31
N LYS A 318 10.92 10.78 -7.16
CA LYS A 318 11.45 9.99 -8.30
C LYS A 318 10.38 9.59 -9.34
N GLN A 319 9.12 9.53 -8.92
CA GLN A 319 8.02 9.01 -9.75
C GLN A 319 7.31 10.08 -10.57
N GLU A 320 7.39 11.34 -10.16
CA GLU A 320 6.68 12.45 -10.79
C GLU A 320 7.50 13.73 -10.60
N ILE A 321 7.72 14.50 -11.68
CA ILE A 321 8.48 15.75 -11.60
C ILE A 321 7.63 16.81 -10.92
N ARG A 322 8.10 17.30 -9.77
CA ARG A 322 7.51 18.40 -9.02
C ARG A 322 8.56 19.43 -8.68
N HIS A 323 8.23 20.70 -8.86
CA HIS A 323 9.14 21.80 -8.59
C HIS A 323 8.79 22.48 -7.27
N HIS A 324 9.79 22.79 -6.50
CA HIS A 324 9.68 23.54 -5.26
C HIS A 324 8.89 24.83 -5.45
N LEU A 325 7.96 25.14 -4.55
CA LEU A 325 7.05 26.29 -4.56
C LEU A 325 6.03 26.34 -5.71
N HIS A 326 6.03 25.40 -6.63
CA HIS A 326 5.03 25.35 -7.70
C HIS A 326 3.69 24.82 -7.17
N TYR A 327 2.60 25.37 -7.71
CA TYR A 327 1.25 24.95 -7.40
C TYR A 327 0.85 23.74 -8.27
N TYR A 328 0.07 22.84 -7.67
CA TYR A 328 -0.40 21.62 -8.33
C TYR A 328 -1.86 21.37 -8.01
N PRO A 329 -2.65 20.87 -8.97
CA PRO A 329 -4.02 20.46 -8.72
C PRO A 329 -4.07 19.23 -7.81
N ALA A 330 -5.23 19.01 -7.19
CA ALA A 330 -5.51 17.83 -6.41
C ALA A 330 -5.37 16.56 -7.28
N CYS A 331 -4.86 15.46 -6.70
CA CYS A 331 -4.65 14.23 -7.46
C CYS A 331 -5.97 13.58 -7.90
N ARG A 332 -6.02 13.05 -9.13
CA ARG A 332 -7.23 12.40 -9.65
C ARG A 332 -7.43 10.98 -9.13
N SER A 333 -6.36 10.30 -8.72
CA SER A 333 -6.45 8.89 -8.31
C SER A 333 -7.04 8.67 -6.92
N LYS A 334 -6.76 9.57 -5.97
CA LYS A 334 -7.21 9.48 -4.57
C LYS A 334 -8.23 10.56 -4.23
N CYS A 335 -7.95 11.81 -4.61
CA CYS A 335 -8.74 12.95 -4.20
C CYS A 335 -10.02 13.14 -5.01
N LEU A 336 -10.06 12.74 -6.29
CA LEU A 336 -11.24 13.01 -7.14
C LEU A 336 -12.55 12.43 -6.55
N PRO A 337 -12.65 11.15 -6.17
CA PRO A 337 -13.88 10.65 -5.57
C PRO A 337 -14.23 11.33 -4.24
N ILE A 338 -13.22 11.58 -3.40
CA ILE A 338 -13.40 12.22 -2.09
C ILE A 338 -13.91 13.65 -2.25
N LEU A 339 -13.26 14.46 -3.08
CA LEU A 339 -13.64 15.85 -3.29
C LEU A 339 -14.97 15.96 -4.05
N THR A 340 -15.31 15.01 -4.94
CA THR A 340 -16.64 14.94 -5.54
C THR A 340 -17.74 14.84 -4.49
N HIS A 341 -17.52 14.06 -3.42
CA HIS A 341 -18.45 14.02 -2.28
C HIS A 341 -18.38 15.31 -1.44
N MET A 342 -17.18 15.74 -1.04
CA MET A 342 -17.00 16.84 -0.10
C MET A 342 -17.47 18.20 -0.65
N LEU A 343 -17.41 18.40 -1.96
CA LEU A 343 -17.87 19.62 -2.63
C LEU A 343 -19.38 19.63 -2.93
N CYS A 344 -20.12 18.56 -2.65
CA CYS A 344 -21.58 18.57 -2.78
C CYS A 344 -22.19 19.63 -1.85
N GLY A 345 -22.97 20.57 -2.42
CA GLY A 345 -23.56 21.67 -1.68
C GLY A 345 -22.75 22.97 -1.70
N LEU A 346 -21.55 22.95 -2.25
CA LEU A 346 -20.72 24.13 -2.45
C LEU A 346 -20.87 24.63 -3.91
N ASP A 347 -20.95 25.95 -4.09
CA ASP A 347 -20.94 26.57 -5.43
C ASP A 347 -19.51 26.63 -5.94
N VAL A 348 -19.17 25.72 -6.86
CA VAL A 348 -17.81 25.50 -7.38
C VAL A 348 -17.69 25.99 -8.79
N GLU A 349 -16.56 26.61 -9.14
CA GLU A 349 -16.24 27.02 -10.52
C GLU A 349 -16.44 25.85 -11.51
N PRO A 350 -16.96 26.10 -12.72
CA PRO A 350 -17.09 25.07 -13.73
C PRO A 350 -15.72 24.52 -14.16
N ASN A 351 -15.71 23.23 -14.51
CA ASN A 351 -14.50 22.51 -14.94
C ASN A 351 -14.07 23.00 -16.33
#